data_0ff8126d7b5bc86701154f2866651024
#
_entry.id   0ff8126d7b5bc86701154f2866651024
#
_cell.length_a   1.000
_cell.length_b   1.000
_cell.length_c   1.000
_cell.angle_alpha   90.00
_cell.angle_beta   90.00
_cell.angle_gamma   90.00
#
_symmetry.space_group_name_H-M   'P 1'
#
loop_
_entity.id
_entity.type
_entity.pdbx_description
1 polymer ?
#
loop_
_entity_poly.entity_id
_entity_poly.type
_entity_poly.pdbx_seq_one_letter_code
_entity_poly.pdbx_strand_id
1 'polypeptide(L)'
;MRLDLLLLVLIAVSSAAVAQNQKHRPARSATPSGAVPTKPAPPPPKASSRFPPPAFRIIVATEAGYPPFNYLDRKGLPAGFEMELAQEVCQRIKAECEFVAVKWDELVPGLLDKKFDVIMSSMQITSERRRRMGMSRSYYLSPGAFIARKGAPFDGPPSLLQNKRIGIQVDSMHADWADMSFRRSAQLRRYRTVADALDALSKDEVDAVFGDKAQLWLWSQTPEGICCAIVGDDVKHRQTLGVGVAAGLRKEDAKLREALNNALGEIMSDGTYKELNRTYFPFPLK
;
A
#
# COMPACT_ATOMS: atom_id res chain seq x y z
N MET A 1 22.88 55.05 18.22
CA MET A 1 22.20 55.81 19.31
C MET A 1 20.77 55.37 19.38
N ARG A 2 20.35 54.90 20.58
CA ARG A 2 19.02 54.37 20.99
C ARG A 2 18.66 53.00 20.41
N LEU A 3 18.73 51.84 21.04
CA LEU A 3 18.38 51.33 22.41
C LEU A 3 16.94 51.62 22.83
N ASP A 4 16.15 50.58 22.89
CA ASP A 4 15.10 50.30 23.91
C ASP A 4 14.52 48.93 23.56
N LEU A 5 14.75 47.87 24.27
CA LEU A 5 14.49 47.46 25.65
C LEU A 5 13.11 46.82 25.85
N LEU A 6 13.13 45.50 26.02
CA LEU A 6 12.36 44.64 26.94
C LEU A 6 10.81 44.69 26.97
N LEU A 7 10.18 43.54 26.83
CA LEU A 7 9.33 43.00 27.92
C LEU A 7 9.13 41.45 27.81
N LEU A 8 9.77 40.73 28.72
CA LEU A 8 9.45 39.36 29.11
C LEU A 8 8.23 39.40 30.04
N VAL A 9 7.20 38.59 29.76
CA VAL A 9 6.16 38.26 30.75
C VAL A 9 6.17 36.76 31.00
N LEU A 10 6.76 36.38 32.12
CA LEU A 10 6.60 35.07 32.77
C LEU A 10 5.26 35.05 33.51
N ILE A 11 4.38 34.12 33.20
CA ILE A 11 3.24 33.77 34.05
C ILE A 11 3.49 32.37 34.61
N ALA A 12 3.88 32.35 35.89
CA ALA A 12 3.87 31.16 36.73
C ALA A 12 2.46 30.99 37.30
N VAL A 13 1.84 29.83 37.08
CA VAL A 13 0.60 29.45 37.75
C VAL A 13 0.91 28.32 38.73
N SER A 14 0.79 28.63 40.00
CA SER A 14 0.93 27.72 41.14
C SER A 14 -0.22 26.72 41.21
N SER A 15 0.12 25.44 41.41
CA SER A 15 -0.81 24.40 41.79
C SER A 15 -1.08 24.48 43.31
N ALA A 16 -2.33 24.70 43.69
CA ALA A 16 -2.80 24.51 45.06
C ALA A 16 -3.56 23.18 45.16
N ALA A 17 -3.02 22.28 45.95
CA ALA A 17 -3.66 21.06 46.37
C ALA A 17 -4.73 21.33 47.44
N VAL A 18 -5.97 20.89 47.17
CA VAL A 18 -7.02 20.86 48.18
C VAL A 18 -7.23 19.42 48.62
N ALA A 19 -6.77 19.11 49.83
CA ALA A 19 -7.08 17.87 50.53
C ALA A 19 -8.45 17.98 51.21
N GLN A 20 -9.42 17.18 50.81
CA GLN A 20 -10.67 17.03 51.52
C GLN A 20 -10.68 15.74 52.34
N ASN A 21 -10.75 15.96 53.63
CA ASN A 21 -10.87 15.02 54.72
C ASN A 21 -12.30 14.45 54.75
N GLN A 22 -12.49 13.16 54.51
CA GLN A 22 -13.76 12.46 54.75
C GLN A 22 -13.65 11.53 55.94
N LYS A 23 -14.43 11.89 56.96
CA LYS A 23 -14.60 11.19 58.23
C LYS A 23 -15.20 9.80 58.02
N HIS A 24 -14.57 8.84 58.69
CA HIS A 24 -15.06 7.47 58.85
C HIS A 24 -16.42 7.45 59.60
N ARG A 25 -17.36 6.71 59.02
CA ARG A 25 -18.61 6.27 59.66
C ARG A 25 -18.56 4.74 59.75
N PRO A 26 -18.82 4.14 60.90
CA PRO A 26 -18.75 2.68 61.08
C PRO A 26 -19.89 1.97 60.38
N ALA A 27 -19.58 0.89 59.68
CA ALA A 27 -20.52 0.04 58.98
C ALA A 27 -21.33 -0.82 59.98
N ARG A 28 -22.65 -0.79 59.81
CA ARG A 28 -23.55 -1.73 60.46
C ARG A 28 -23.40 -3.11 59.85
N SER A 29 -23.21 -4.10 60.69
CA SER A 29 -23.25 -5.54 60.33
C SER A 29 -24.65 -5.96 59.82
N ALA A 30 -24.72 -6.38 58.57
CA ALA A 30 -25.90 -7.06 58.02
C ALA A 30 -25.65 -8.56 57.99
N THR A 31 -26.55 -9.29 58.56
CA THR A 31 -26.62 -10.75 58.63
C THR A 31 -26.75 -11.35 57.20
N PRO A 32 -26.09 -12.45 56.87
CA PRO A 32 -26.22 -13.07 55.53
C PRO A 32 -27.57 -13.74 55.37
N SER A 33 -28.39 -13.20 54.47
CA SER A 33 -29.61 -13.85 53.98
C SER A 33 -29.25 -14.97 53.02
N GLY A 34 -29.87 -16.12 53.17
CA GLY A 34 -29.58 -17.39 52.51
C GLY A 34 -29.45 -17.31 50.98
N ALA A 35 -28.34 -17.83 50.49
CA ALA A 35 -28.10 -18.02 49.08
C ALA A 35 -29.05 -19.12 48.52
N VAL A 36 -29.92 -18.70 47.62
CA VAL A 36 -30.67 -19.63 46.75
C VAL A 36 -29.67 -20.18 45.72
N PRO A 37 -29.57 -21.52 45.57
CA PRO A 37 -28.66 -22.09 44.58
C PRO A 37 -29.20 -21.79 43.18
N THR A 38 -28.56 -20.86 42.48
CA THR A 38 -28.79 -20.60 41.06
C THR A 38 -28.16 -21.70 40.23
N LYS A 39 -28.99 -22.43 39.50
CA LYS A 39 -28.59 -23.42 38.52
C LYS A 39 -27.64 -22.74 37.51
N PRO A 40 -26.45 -23.34 37.17
CA PRO A 40 -25.55 -22.75 36.18
C PRO A 40 -26.29 -22.47 34.86
N ALA A 41 -26.13 -21.28 34.32
CA ALA A 41 -26.64 -20.94 32.99
C ALA A 41 -26.08 -21.94 31.97
N PRO A 42 -26.86 -22.40 30.99
CA PRO A 42 -26.34 -23.24 29.93
C PRO A 42 -25.23 -22.47 29.16
N PRO A 43 -24.15 -23.16 28.74
CA PRO A 43 -23.12 -22.53 27.95
C PRO A 43 -23.74 -21.91 26.69
N PRO A 44 -23.21 -20.75 26.21
CA PRO A 44 -23.71 -20.11 24.98
C PRO A 44 -23.65 -21.14 23.84
N PRO A 45 -24.62 -21.14 22.93
CA PRO A 45 -24.60 -22.03 21.77
C PRO A 45 -23.33 -21.73 20.99
N LYS A 46 -22.54 -22.79 20.74
CA LYS A 46 -21.38 -22.71 19.83
C LYS A 46 -21.92 -22.18 18.53
N ALA A 47 -21.43 -20.99 18.10
CA ALA A 47 -21.75 -20.44 16.80
C ALA A 47 -21.32 -21.49 15.76
N SER A 48 -22.28 -22.18 15.17
CA SER A 48 -22.05 -23.07 14.05
C SER A 48 -21.74 -22.13 12.89
N SER A 49 -20.45 -22.02 12.50
CA SER A 49 -20.11 -21.38 11.26
C SER A 49 -20.88 -22.11 10.15
N ARG A 50 -21.67 -21.40 9.36
CA ARG A 50 -22.42 -21.93 8.21
C ARG A 50 -21.50 -22.51 7.12
N PHE A 51 -20.20 -22.41 7.31
CA PHE A 51 -19.18 -22.85 6.37
C PHE A 51 -18.35 -23.97 7.01
N PRO A 52 -17.97 -25.00 6.26
CA PRO A 52 -16.98 -25.97 6.71
C PRO A 52 -15.71 -25.21 7.12
N PRO A 53 -14.96 -25.69 8.13
CA PRO A 53 -13.69 -25.09 8.50
C PRO A 53 -12.80 -24.97 7.26
N PRO A 54 -12.03 -23.88 7.11
CA PRO A 54 -11.12 -23.70 5.98
C PRO A 54 -10.13 -24.86 5.93
N ALA A 55 -9.80 -25.30 4.70
CA ALA A 55 -8.95 -26.48 4.52
C ALA A 55 -7.54 -26.27 5.07
N PHE A 56 -7.05 -25.00 5.11
CA PHE A 56 -5.73 -24.62 5.64
C PHE A 56 -5.64 -23.10 5.83
N ARG A 57 -4.64 -22.67 6.61
CA ARG A 57 -4.37 -21.26 6.90
C ARG A 57 -3.18 -20.79 6.09
N ILE A 58 -3.23 -19.55 5.60
CA ILE A 58 -2.16 -18.86 4.86
C ILE A 58 -1.91 -17.50 5.50
N ILE A 59 -0.63 -17.16 5.70
CA ILE A 59 -0.23 -15.83 6.13
C ILE A 59 0.28 -15.08 4.90
N VAL A 60 -0.39 -13.97 4.56
CA VAL A 60 -0.04 -13.08 3.44
C VAL A 60 0.64 -11.83 3.97
N ALA A 61 1.88 -11.59 3.56
CA ALA A 61 2.66 -10.44 3.97
C ALA A 61 2.65 -9.33 2.90
N THR A 62 2.59 -8.09 3.38
CA THR A 62 2.70 -6.88 2.55
C THR A 62 3.53 -5.82 3.27
N GLU A 63 4.13 -4.86 2.52
CA GLU A 63 4.80 -3.70 3.13
C GLU A 63 3.79 -2.69 3.67
N ALA A 64 2.61 -2.63 3.07
CA ALA A 64 1.54 -1.69 3.39
C ALA A 64 1.98 -0.20 3.33
N GLY A 65 2.89 0.11 2.40
CA GLY A 65 3.44 1.46 2.15
C GLY A 65 3.15 2.02 0.75
N TYR A 66 2.32 1.36 -0.06
CA TYR A 66 2.13 1.67 -1.47
C TYR A 66 0.64 1.83 -1.86
N PRO A 67 -0.04 2.90 -1.40
CA PRO A 67 -1.44 3.13 -1.77
C PRO A 67 -1.59 3.39 -3.28
N PRO A 68 -2.73 3.02 -3.92
CA PRO A 68 -3.86 2.33 -3.33
C PRO A 68 -3.73 0.80 -3.39
N PHE A 69 -2.54 0.27 -3.74
CA PHE A 69 -2.32 -1.17 -3.88
C PHE A 69 -2.28 -1.89 -2.53
N ASN A 70 -1.45 -1.40 -1.60
CA ASN A 70 -1.33 -1.92 -0.25
C ASN A 70 -0.97 -0.78 0.72
N TYR A 71 -1.73 -0.66 1.80
CA TYR A 71 -1.55 0.38 2.81
C TYR A 71 -2.18 -0.06 4.14
N LEU A 72 -1.92 0.66 5.22
CA LEU A 72 -2.63 0.46 6.49
C LEU A 72 -3.90 1.32 6.50
N ASP A 73 -5.03 0.70 6.83
CA ASP A 73 -6.28 1.42 7.05
C ASP A 73 -6.27 2.24 8.36
N ARG A 74 -7.37 2.91 8.68
CA ARG A 74 -7.51 3.71 9.91
C ARG A 74 -7.40 2.89 11.20
N LYS A 75 -7.53 1.57 11.12
CA LYS A 75 -7.39 0.64 12.23
C LYS A 75 -5.99 0.02 12.31
N GLY A 76 -5.09 0.38 11.39
CA GLY A 76 -3.75 -0.18 11.28
C GLY A 76 -3.71 -1.57 10.65
N LEU A 77 -4.74 -1.97 9.91
CA LEU A 77 -4.80 -3.25 9.23
C LEU A 77 -4.41 -3.11 7.75
N PRO A 78 -3.71 -4.10 7.15
CA PRO A 78 -3.42 -4.13 5.73
C PRO A 78 -4.69 -4.06 4.88
N ALA A 79 -4.73 -3.13 3.94
CA ALA A 79 -5.85 -2.84 3.05
C ALA A 79 -5.37 -2.45 1.65
N GLY A 80 -6.28 -2.30 0.70
CA GLY A 80 -6.00 -1.87 -0.66
C GLY A 80 -6.28 -2.95 -1.70
N PHE A 81 -6.06 -2.59 -2.95
CA PHE A 81 -6.33 -3.46 -4.12
C PHE A 81 -5.72 -4.86 -3.98
N GLU A 82 -4.46 -4.97 -3.56
CA GLU A 82 -3.78 -6.26 -3.43
C GLU A 82 -4.34 -7.09 -2.28
N MET A 83 -4.77 -6.46 -1.20
CA MET A 83 -5.35 -7.19 -0.05
C MET A 83 -6.75 -7.73 -0.39
N GLU A 84 -7.56 -6.96 -1.12
CA GLU A 84 -8.86 -7.45 -1.60
C GLU A 84 -8.67 -8.55 -2.66
N LEU A 85 -7.71 -8.41 -3.58
CA LEU A 85 -7.37 -9.46 -4.54
C LEU A 85 -6.88 -10.74 -3.83
N ALA A 86 -6.04 -10.59 -2.79
CA ALA A 86 -5.59 -11.72 -1.99
C ALA A 86 -6.75 -12.40 -1.27
N GLN A 87 -7.70 -11.62 -0.72
CA GLN A 87 -8.90 -12.15 -0.08
C GLN A 87 -9.75 -12.98 -1.07
N GLU A 88 -9.94 -12.50 -2.30
CA GLU A 88 -10.62 -13.24 -3.37
C GLU A 88 -9.89 -14.55 -3.71
N VAL A 89 -8.56 -14.51 -3.82
CA VAL A 89 -7.74 -15.71 -4.03
C VAL A 89 -7.95 -16.71 -2.91
N CYS A 90 -7.90 -16.25 -1.65
CA CYS A 90 -8.10 -17.11 -0.47
C CYS A 90 -9.46 -17.79 -0.45
N GLN A 91 -10.51 -17.08 -0.82
CA GLN A 91 -11.86 -17.65 -0.95
C GLN A 91 -11.91 -18.76 -2.00
N ARG A 92 -11.29 -18.53 -3.19
CA ARG A 92 -11.26 -19.52 -4.28
C ARG A 92 -10.53 -20.80 -3.90
N ILE A 93 -9.41 -20.70 -3.19
CA ILE A 93 -8.64 -21.85 -2.74
C ILE A 93 -9.13 -22.42 -1.41
N LYS A 94 -10.20 -21.85 -0.84
CA LYS A 94 -10.81 -22.27 0.45
C LYS A 94 -9.81 -22.23 1.61
N ALA A 95 -8.96 -21.20 1.65
CA ALA A 95 -8.01 -20.95 2.73
C ALA A 95 -8.53 -19.85 3.67
N GLU A 96 -8.16 -19.95 4.95
CA GLU A 96 -8.24 -18.84 5.89
C GLU A 96 -6.96 -18.00 5.74
N CYS A 97 -7.10 -16.73 5.35
CA CYS A 97 -5.94 -15.85 5.18
C CYS A 97 -5.83 -14.84 6.32
N GLU A 98 -4.63 -14.75 6.86
CA GLU A 98 -4.20 -13.67 7.75
C GLU A 98 -3.31 -12.72 6.99
N PHE A 99 -3.51 -11.41 7.18
CA PHE A 99 -2.71 -10.37 6.52
C PHE A 99 -1.80 -9.70 7.54
N VAL A 100 -0.50 -9.62 7.22
CA VAL A 100 0.51 -9.00 8.09
C VAL A 100 1.29 -7.94 7.33
N ALA A 101 1.54 -6.79 8.00
CA ALA A 101 2.41 -5.76 7.49
C ALA A 101 3.84 -5.95 8.02
N VAL A 102 4.82 -5.95 7.12
CA VAL A 102 6.24 -6.06 7.44
C VAL A 102 7.04 -5.11 6.56
N LYS A 103 8.25 -4.73 6.98
CA LYS A 103 9.10 -3.85 6.18
C LYS A 103 9.53 -4.53 4.88
N TRP A 104 9.76 -3.71 3.84
CA TRP A 104 10.14 -4.20 2.51
C TRP A 104 11.34 -5.14 2.52
N ASP A 105 12.40 -4.78 3.26
CA ASP A 105 13.63 -5.55 3.39
C ASP A 105 13.46 -6.86 4.15
N GLU A 106 12.40 -7.00 4.95
CA GLU A 106 12.05 -8.20 5.70
C GLU A 106 11.16 -9.18 4.92
N LEU A 107 10.55 -8.75 3.79
CA LEU A 107 9.61 -9.57 3.02
C LEU A 107 10.26 -10.87 2.51
N VAL A 108 11.36 -10.78 1.77
CA VAL A 108 12.00 -11.98 1.21
C VAL A 108 12.68 -12.83 2.28
N PRO A 109 13.45 -12.28 3.24
CA PRO A 109 13.96 -13.05 4.36
C PRO A 109 12.87 -13.76 5.16
N GLY A 110 11.82 -13.05 5.55
CA GLY A 110 10.71 -13.62 6.34
C GLY A 110 9.97 -14.74 5.62
N LEU A 111 9.78 -14.65 4.30
CA LEU A 111 9.22 -15.73 3.49
C LEU A 111 10.10 -16.98 3.55
N LEU A 112 11.40 -16.82 3.37
CA LEU A 112 12.36 -17.94 3.42
C LEU A 112 12.47 -18.55 4.82
N ASP A 113 12.35 -17.72 5.86
CA ASP A 113 12.30 -18.12 7.28
C ASP A 113 10.94 -18.70 7.70
N LYS A 114 9.97 -18.82 6.78
CA LYS A 114 8.62 -19.37 7.01
C LYS A 114 7.79 -18.57 8.03
N LYS A 115 8.06 -17.26 8.18
CA LYS A 115 7.24 -16.37 9.03
C LYS A 115 5.87 -16.10 8.42
N PHE A 116 5.75 -16.22 7.11
CA PHE A 116 4.53 -16.13 6.31
C PHE A 116 4.69 -16.96 5.03
N ASP A 117 3.61 -17.14 4.26
CA ASP A 117 3.55 -18.09 3.16
C ASP A 117 3.55 -17.42 1.79
N VAL A 118 3.00 -16.21 1.71
CA VAL A 118 2.83 -15.47 0.47
C VAL A 118 3.20 -14.01 0.68
N ILE A 119 3.89 -13.41 -0.28
CA ILE A 119 4.11 -11.96 -0.37
C ILE A 119 3.18 -11.40 -1.44
N MET A 120 2.32 -10.43 -1.08
CA MET A 120 1.58 -9.60 -2.03
C MET A 120 1.81 -8.13 -1.65
N SER A 121 2.79 -7.50 -2.32
CA SER A 121 3.31 -6.18 -1.96
C SER A 121 3.89 -5.46 -3.18
N SER A 122 3.13 -5.37 -4.24
CA SER A 122 3.54 -4.71 -5.50
C SER A 122 4.90 -5.22 -6.02
N MET A 123 5.20 -6.49 -5.76
CA MET A 123 6.50 -7.07 -6.02
C MET A 123 6.69 -7.39 -7.50
N GLN A 124 7.51 -6.61 -8.17
CA GLN A 124 7.86 -6.80 -9.58
C GLN A 124 8.56 -8.13 -9.82
N ILE A 125 8.21 -8.77 -10.94
CA ILE A 125 8.87 -9.98 -11.41
C ILE A 125 10.23 -9.63 -12.00
N THR A 126 11.31 -10.05 -11.34
CA THR A 126 12.69 -9.90 -11.83
C THR A 126 13.39 -11.26 -11.92
N SER A 127 14.44 -11.34 -12.74
CA SER A 127 15.27 -12.56 -12.83
C SER A 127 15.95 -12.89 -11.49
N GLU A 128 16.33 -11.87 -10.72
CA GLU A 128 16.93 -12.06 -9.38
C GLU A 128 15.92 -12.68 -8.42
N ARG A 129 14.69 -12.14 -8.35
CA ARG A 129 13.62 -12.67 -7.48
C ARG A 129 13.24 -14.09 -7.85
N ARG A 130 13.16 -14.39 -9.16
CA ARG A 130 12.92 -15.76 -9.65
C ARG A 130 14.03 -16.74 -9.28
N ARG A 131 15.27 -16.27 -9.10
CA ARG A 131 16.37 -17.13 -8.58
C ARG A 131 16.23 -17.41 -7.10
N ARG A 132 15.65 -16.51 -6.32
CA ARG A 132 15.53 -16.64 -4.86
C ARG A 132 14.25 -17.32 -4.40
N MET A 133 13.12 -17.07 -5.07
CA MET A 133 11.80 -17.56 -4.68
C MET A 133 10.94 -17.95 -5.88
N GLY A 134 9.83 -18.62 -5.63
CA GLY A 134 8.77 -18.83 -6.60
C GLY A 134 7.97 -17.55 -6.81
N MET A 135 7.55 -17.29 -8.03
CA MET A 135 6.67 -16.17 -8.38
C MET A 135 5.40 -16.73 -9.03
N SER A 136 4.25 -16.19 -8.67
CA SER A 136 2.99 -16.49 -9.34
C SER A 136 2.97 -15.96 -10.78
N ARG A 137 1.86 -16.17 -11.49
CA ARG A 137 1.54 -15.38 -12.68
C ARG A 137 1.39 -13.90 -12.28
N SER A 138 1.70 -13.00 -13.22
CA SER A 138 1.45 -11.57 -12.99
C SER A 138 -0.05 -11.32 -12.82
N TYR A 139 -0.41 -10.54 -11.80
CA TYR A 139 -1.79 -10.14 -11.56
C TYR A 139 -2.06 -8.68 -11.90
N TYR A 140 -1.06 -7.82 -12.01
CA TYR A 140 -1.20 -6.51 -12.65
C TYR A 140 0.11 -6.03 -13.28
N LEU A 141 -0.02 -5.03 -14.14
CA LEU A 141 1.06 -4.22 -14.68
C LEU A 141 0.61 -2.77 -14.66
N SER A 142 1.25 -1.94 -13.83
CA SER A 142 1.10 -0.50 -13.94
C SER A 142 2.13 0.00 -14.96
N PRO A 143 1.71 0.62 -16.07
CA PRO A 143 2.66 1.17 -17.03
C PRO A 143 3.37 2.40 -16.48
N GLY A 144 4.51 2.75 -17.06
CA GLY A 144 5.07 4.08 -16.90
C GLY A 144 4.18 5.12 -17.58
N ALA A 145 4.08 6.31 -16.99
CA ALA A 145 3.34 7.43 -17.56
C ALA A 145 4.00 8.75 -17.24
N PHE A 146 3.62 9.77 -18.00
CA PHE A 146 3.95 11.15 -17.67
C PHE A 146 2.75 11.84 -17.03
N ILE A 147 3.03 12.69 -16.05
CA ILE A 147 2.07 13.66 -15.52
C ILE A 147 2.63 15.05 -15.72
N ALA A 148 1.79 15.96 -16.21
CA ALA A 148 2.15 17.36 -16.46
C ALA A 148 0.99 18.28 -16.06
N ARG A 149 1.22 19.60 -16.08
CA ARG A 149 0.15 20.57 -15.85
C ARG A 149 -0.91 20.46 -16.95
N LYS A 150 -2.18 20.60 -16.58
CA LYS A 150 -3.31 20.61 -17.52
C LYS A 150 -3.10 21.74 -18.55
N GLY A 151 -3.25 21.38 -19.84
CA GLY A 151 -3.04 22.33 -20.93
C GLY A 151 -1.57 22.58 -21.32
N ALA A 152 -0.60 21.95 -20.64
CA ALA A 152 0.78 21.96 -21.10
C ALA A 152 0.90 21.23 -22.44
N PRO A 153 1.71 21.73 -23.41
CA PRO A 153 1.95 21.05 -24.66
C PRO A 153 2.85 19.82 -24.41
N PHE A 154 2.23 18.71 -24.12
CA PHE A 154 2.89 17.46 -23.78
C PHE A 154 2.31 16.27 -24.59
N ASP A 155 1.75 16.57 -25.76
CA ASP A 155 1.13 15.58 -26.62
C ASP A 155 2.15 15.00 -27.59
N GLY A 156 2.49 13.70 -27.40
CA GLY A 156 3.18 12.96 -28.44
C GLY A 156 4.43 12.18 -28.00
N PRO A 157 5.18 11.67 -28.99
CA PRO A 157 6.30 10.77 -28.76
C PRO A 157 7.49 11.47 -28.05
N PRO A 158 8.47 10.66 -27.57
CA PRO A 158 9.67 11.14 -26.87
C PRO A 158 10.44 12.29 -27.53
N SER A 159 10.30 12.44 -28.84
CA SER A 159 10.91 13.52 -29.61
C SER A 159 10.41 14.94 -29.24
N LEU A 160 9.22 15.04 -28.65
CA LEU A 160 8.63 16.31 -28.19
C LEU A 160 9.08 16.69 -26.77
N LEU A 161 9.88 15.84 -26.12
CA LEU A 161 10.47 16.12 -24.81
C LEU A 161 11.77 16.94 -24.89
N GLN A 162 12.14 17.42 -26.09
CA GLN A 162 13.36 18.23 -26.26
C GLN A 162 13.35 19.43 -25.30
N ASN A 163 14.43 19.51 -24.52
CA ASN A 163 14.65 20.57 -23.52
C ASN A 163 13.64 20.61 -22.37
N LYS A 164 12.69 19.67 -22.28
CA LYS A 164 11.77 19.60 -21.15
C LYS A 164 12.49 19.10 -19.89
N ARG A 165 12.14 19.68 -18.76
CA ARG A 165 12.62 19.28 -17.43
C ARG A 165 11.72 18.14 -16.96
N ILE A 166 12.25 16.93 -16.87
CA ILE A 166 11.51 15.73 -16.47
C ILE A 166 11.96 15.28 -15.10
N GLY A 167 11.06 15.32 -14.12
CA GLY A 167 11.28 14.77 -12.77
C GLY A 167 11.21 13.25 -12.79
N ILE A 168 12.19 12.58 -12.17
CA ILE A 168 12.25 11.13 -12.01
C ILE A 168 12.75 10.76 -10.61
N GLN A 169 12.28 9.64 -10.08
CA GLN A 169 12.82 9.09 -8.84
C GLN A 169 14.12 8.32 -9.13
N VAL A 170 15.20 8.64 -8.40
CA VAL A 170 16.47 7.88 -8.48
C VAL A 170 16.27 6.40 -8.12
N ASP A 171 17.18 5.54 -8.57
CA ASP A 171 17.23 4.11 -8.24
C ASP A 171 15.90 3.37 -8.52
N SER A 172 15.19 3.81 -9.57
CA SER A 172 13.92 3.23 -9.99
C SER A 172 13.99 2.72 -11.44
N MET A 173 13.16 1.73 -11.75
CA MET A 173 12.99 1.24 -13.13
C MET A 173 12.57 2.35 -14.10
N HIS A 174 11.85 3.34 -13.60
CA HIS A 174 11.42 4.50 -14.39
C HIS A 174 12.61 5.40 -14.73
N ALA A 175 13.57 5.58 -13.78
CA ALA A 175 14.80 6.31 -14.05
C ALA A 175 15.65 5.58 -15.10
N ASP A 176 15.80 4.25 -14.99
CA ASP A 176 16.55 3.46 -15.96
C ASP A 176 15.97 3.60 -17.38
N TRP A 177 14.64 3.52 -17.49
CA TRP A 177 13.97 3.68 -18.77
C TRP A 177 14.09 5.13 -19.31
N ALA A 178 13.95 6.14 -18.45
CA ALA A 178 14.09 7.54 -18.84
C ALA A 178 15.50 7.85 -19.32
N ASP A 179 16.54 7.32 -18.66
CA ASP A 179 17.94 7.44 -19.07
C ASP A 179 18.17 6.83 -20.46
N MET A 180 17.64 5.65 -20.67
CA MET A 180 17.75 4.97 -21.96
C MET A 180 17.03 5.75 -23.08
N SER A 181 15.87 6.32 -22.79
CA SER A 181 14.96 6.87 -23.80
C SER A 181 15.16 8.37 -24.03
N PHE A 182 15.50 9.16 -23.00
CA PHE A 182 15.46 10.63 -23.05
C PHE A 182 16.75 11.34 -22.67
N ARG A 183 17.79 10.64 -22.22
CA ARG A 183 19.04 11.26 -21.74
C ARG A 183 19.62 12.31 -22.67
N ARG A 184 19.37 12.19 -23.99
CA ARG A 184 19.89 13.10 -25.00
C ARG A 184 18.92 14.20 -25.43
N SER A 185 17.65 14.08 -25.07
CA SER A 185 16.58 14.98 -25.53
C SER A 185 15.94 15.79 -24.42
N ALA A 186 15.90 15.28 -23.19
CA ALA A 186 15.28 15.95 -22.04
C ALA A 186 16.30 16.26 -20.95
N GLN A 187 15.96 17.21 -20.08
CA GLN A 187 16.71 17.50 -18.86
C GLN A 187 16.13 16.66 -17.71
N LEU A 188 16.75 15.51 -17.41
CA LEU A 188 16.32 14.66 -16.33
C LEU A 188 16.69 15.25 -14.97
N ARG A 189 15.67 15.61 -14.16
CA ARG A 189 15.80 16.07 -12.77
C ARG A 189 15.54 14.92 -11.83
N ARG A 190 16.53 14.61 -10.96
CA ARG A 190 16.52 13.41 -10.11
C ARG A 190 16.11 13.78 -8.70
N TYR A 191 15.11 13.07 -8.19
CA TYR A 191 14.57 13.25 -6.85
C TYR A 191 14.69 11.96 -6.06
N ARG A 192 14.78 12.06 -4.75
CA ARG A 192 14.87 10.88 -3.88
C ARG A 192 13.57 10.07 -3.88
N THR A 193 12.43 10.75 -3.94
CA THR A 193 11.10 10.12 -3.97
C THR A 193 10.27 10.65 -5.13
N VAL A 194 9.25 9.88 -5.52
CA VAL A 194 8.23 10.37 -6.48
C VAL A 194 7.50 11.59 -5.91
N ALA A 195 7.24 11.61 -4.60
CA ALA A 195 6.58 12.73 -3.95
C ALA A 195 7.38 14.04 -4.10
N ASP A 196 8.72 14.00 -3.94
CA ASP A 196 9.58 15.19 -4.15
C ASP A 196 9.52 15.66 -5.61
N ALA A 197 9.48 14.74 -6.58
CA ALA A 197 9.35 15.09 -8.00
C ALA A 197 7.99 15.73 -8.32
N LEU A 198 6.91 15.23 -7.70
CA LEU A 198 5.56 15.76 -7.86
C LEU A 198 5.39 17.11 -7.17
N ASP A 199 6.03 17.32 -6.03
CA ASP A 199 6.11 18.63 -5.38
C ASP A 199 6.82 19.65 -6.28
N ALA A 200 7.94 19.27 -6.91
CA ALA A 200 8.63 20.09 -7.90
C ALA A 200 7.75 20.41 -9.13
N LEU A 201 6.89 19.46 -9.58
CA LEU A 201 5.92 19.73 -10.63
C LEU A 201 4.87 20.76 -10.18
N SER A 202 4.38 20.66 -8.96
CA SER A 202 3.41 21.61 -8.41
C SER A 202 3.97 23.03 -8.33
N LYS A 203 5.29 23.15 -8.11
CA LYS A 203 6.04 24.43 -8.02
C LYS A 203 6.59 24.93 -9.37
N ASP A 204 6.31 24.23 -10.48
CA ASP A 204 6.82 24.56 -11.81
C ASP A 204 8.36 24.46 -11.95
N GLU A 205 9.01 23.68 -11.12
CA GLU A 205 10.45 23.41 -11.19
C GLU A 205 10.77 22.35 -12.25
N VAL A 206 9.79 21.49 -12.59
CA VAL A 206 9.84 20.55 -13.72
C VAL A 206 8.59 20.69 -14.59
N ASP A 207 8.70 20.31 -15.84
CA ASP A 207 7.61 20.42 -16.82
C ASP A 207 6.70 19.19 -16.78
N ALA A 208 7.27 18.04 -16.40
CA ALA A 208 6.53 16.80 -16.18
C ALA A 208 7.28 15.88 -15.19
N VAL A 209 6.58 14.89 -14.66
CA VAL A 209 7.16 13.77 -13.90
C VAL A 209 6.88 12.48 -14.65
N PHE A 210 7.89 11.61 -14.77
CA PHE A 210 7.74 10.26 -15.27
C PHE A 210 7.84 9.25 -14.14
N GLY A 211 6.85 8.37 -14.05
CA GLY A 211 6.76 7.36 -12.97
C GLY A 211 5.68 6.31 -13.21
N ASP A 212 5.34 5.57 -12.16
CA ASP A 212 4.25 4.60 -12.17
C ASP A 212 2.89 5.31 -12.36
N LYS A 213 2.13 4.90 -13.37
CA LYS A 213 0.85 5.55 -13.74
C LYS A 213 -0.14 5.60 -12.58
N ALA A 214 -0.25 4.52 -11.81
CA ALA A 214 -1.21 4.48 -10.72
C ALA A 214 -0.85 5.45 -9.60
N GLN A 215 0.45 5.58 -9.26
CA GLN A 215 0.92 6.56 -8.29
C GLN A 215 0.70 8.00 -8.78
N LEU A 216 1.07 8.28 -10.02
CA LEU A 216 0.90 9.62 -10.60
C LEU A 216 -0.57 9.99 -10.68
N TRP A 217 -1.43 9.06 -11.06
CA TRP A 217 -2.88 9.28 -11.08
C TRP A 217 -3.42 9.54 -9.69
N LEU A 218 -3.04 8.73 -8.68
CA LEU A 218 -3.49 8.92 -7.31
C LEU A 218 -3.15 10.33 -6.79
N TRP A 219 -1.91 10.76 -7.03
CA TRP A 219 -1.50 12.11 -6.65
C TRP A 219 -2.32 13.19 -7.37
N SER A 220 -2.67 13.00 -8.64
CA SER A 220 -3.50 13.98 -9.38
C SER A 220 -4.91 14.16 -8.80
N GLN A 221 -5.35 13.28 -7.90
CA GLN A 221 -6.62 13.39 -7.19
C GLN A 221 -6.52 14.15 -5.86
N THR A 222 -5.30 14.52 -5.43
CA THR A 222 -5.08 15.32 -4.23
C THR A 222 -5.25 16.82 -4.52
N PRO A 223 -5.48 17.67 -3.51
CA PRO A 223 -5.51 19.12 -3.68
C PRO A 223 -4.27 19.68 -4.38
N GLU A 224 -3.08 19.16 -4.06
CA GLU A 224 -1.79 19.56 -4.64
C GLU A 224 -1.67 19.14 -6.10
N GLY A 225 -2.25 17.98 -6.45
CA GLY A 225 -2.18 17.37 -7.76
C GLY A 225 -3.26 17.79 -8.75
N ILE A 226 -4.28 18.51 -8.30
CA ILE A 226 -5.44 18.88 -9.13
C ILE A 226 -5.08 19.78 -10.33
N CYS A 227 -3.91 20.44 -10.28
CA CYS A 227 -3.35 21.24 -11.39
C CYS A 227 -3.01 20.40 -12.62
N CYS A 228 -2.88 19.09 -12.45
CA CYS A 228 -2.10 18.24 -13.32
C CYS A 228 -2.91 17.04 -13.79
N ALA A 229 -2.47 16.40 -14.87
CA ALA A 229 -3.12 15.22 -15.43
C ALA A 229 -2.08 14.29 -16.07
N ILE A 230 -2.42 13.02 -16.18
CA ILE A 230 -1.67 12.07 -17.00
C ILE A 230 -1.74 12.53 -18.44
N VAL A 231 -0.59 12.54 -19.11
CA VAL A 231 -0.42 13.03 -20.50
C VAL A 231 0.33 12.01 -21.35
N GLY A 232 0.02 11.98 -22.63
CA GLY A 232 0.62 11.05 -23.59
C GLY A 232 0.18 9.59 -23.37
N ASP A 233 0.83 8.69 -24.12
CA ASP A 233 0.54 7.25 -24.08
C ASP A 233 1.21 6.54 -22.91
N ASP A 234 0.62 5.41 -22.53
CA ASP A 234 1.21 4.49 -21.56
C ASP A 234 2.52 3.90 -22.05
N VAL A 235 3.56 4.00 -21.24
CA VAL A 235 4.87 3.41 -21.53
C VAL A 235 4.94 1.98 -21.00
N LYS A 236 5.09 1.03 -21.93
CA LYS A 236 5.27 -0.40 -21.62
C LYS A 236 6.60 -0.87 -22.20
N HIS A 237 7.58 -1.18 -21.35
CA HIS A 237 8.88 -1.67 -21.77
C HIS A 237 9.32 -2.85 -20.89
N ARG A 238 9.16 -4.09 -21.42
CA ARG A 238 9.38 -5.33 -20.65
C ARG A 238 10.75 -5.45 -20.02
N GLN A 239 11.79 -4.92 -20.66
CA GLN A 239 13.17 -5.07 -20.20
C GLN A 239 13.47 -4.17 -19.00
N THR A 240 12.97 -2.94 -18.97
CA THR A 240 13.20 -1.98 -17.89
C THR A 240 12.03 -1.84 -16.93
N LEU A 241 10.78 -1.71 -17.42
CA LEU A 241 9.59 -1.54 -16.59
C LEU A 241 8.98 -2.88 -16.13
N GLY A 242 9.64 -4.01 -16.47
CA GLY A 242 9.27 -5.32 -15.99
C GLY A 242 8.13 -5.98 -16.77
N VAL A 243 7.73 -7.15 -16.28
CA VAL A 243 6.68 -8.01 -16.87
C VAL A 243 5.45 -8.09 -15.96
N GLY A 244 5.35 -7.20 -15.00
CA GLY A 244 4.25 -7.09 -14.07
C GLY A 244 4.59 -7.55 -12.65
N VAL A 245 3.63 -7.39 -11.79
CA VAL A 245 3.67 -7.70 -10.36
C VAL A 245 3.10 -9.09 -10.12
N ALA A 246 3.70 -9.86 -9.21
CA ALA A 246 3.28 -11.21 -8.86
C ALA A 246 3.41 -11.47 -7.35
N ALA A 247 2.68 -12.47 -6.87
CA ALA A 247 2.87 -12.98 -5.52
C ALA A 247 4.20 -13.75 -5.43
N GLY A 248 4.93 -13.50 -4.34
CA GLY A 248 6.13 -14.26 -3.98
C GLY A 248 5.80 -15.43 -3.07
N LEU A 249 6.39 -16.61 -3.32
CA LEU A 249 6.25 -17.82 -2.52
C LEU A 249 7.60 -18.50 -2.39
N ARG A 250 7.75 -19.43 -1.44
CA ARG A 250 8.92 -20.31 -1.43
C ARG A 250 8.90 -21.20 -2.69
N LYS A 251 10.07 -21.58 -3.18
CA LYS A 251 10.17 -22.43 -4.39
C LYS A 251 9.53 -23.80 -4.20
N GLU A 252 9.69 -24.35 -3.00
CA GLU A 252 9.14 -25.64 -2.59
C GLU A 252 7.62 -25.65 -2.47
N ASP A 253 6.96 -24.50 -2.27
CA ASP A 253 5.52 -24.38 -2.16
C ASP A 253 4.83 -24.40 -3.55
N ALA A 254 5.26 -25.31 -4.43
CA ALA A 254 4.78 -25.39 -5.80
C ALA A 254 3.26 -25.63 -5.89
N LYS A 255 2.69 -26.42 -4.98
CA LYS A 255 1.24 -26.68 -4.94
C LYS A 255 0.44 -25.44 -4.57
N LEU A 256 0.91 -24.66 -3.59
CA LEU A 256 0.28 -23.39 -3.22
C LEU A 256 0.37 -22.39 -4.37
N ARG A 257 1.53 -22.29 -5.03
CA ARG A 257 1.71 -21.42 -6.20
C ARG A 257 0.78 -21.79 -7.35
N GLU A 258 0.60 -23.08 -7.60
CA GLU A 258 -0.35 -23.56 -8.62
C GLU A 258 -1.78 -23.19 -8.25
N ALA A 259 -2.21 -23.42 -7.01
CA ALA A 259 -3.53 -23.03 -6.51
C ALA A 259 -3.77 -21.51 -6.66
N LEU A 260 -2.79 -20.67 -6.26
CA LEU A 260 -2.86 -19.22 -6.45
C LEU A 260 -2.98 -18.85 -7.93
N ASN A 261 -2.20 -19.49 -8.80
CA ASN A 261 -2.24 -19.22 -10.23
C ASN A 261 -3.59 -19.57 -10.86
N ASN A 262 -4.21 -20.67 -10.44
CA ASN A 262 -5.54 -21.08 -10.91
C ASN A 262 -6.59 -20.08 -10.43
N ALA A 263 -6.61 -19.74 -9.14
CA ALA A 263 -7.52 -18.74 -8.57
C ALA A 263 -7.40 -17.39 -9.26
N LEU A 264 -6.16 -16.88 -9.44
CA LEU A 264 -5.92 -15.65 -10.20
C LEU A 264 -6.42 -15.74 -11.64
N GLY A 265 -6.30 -16.91 -12.27
CA GLY A 265 -6.82 -17.17 -13.62
C GLY A 265 -8.34 -17.05 -13.69
N GLU A 266 -9.05 -17.66 -12.73
CA GLU A 266 -10.49 -17.60 -12.60
C GLU A 266 -10.98 -16.17 -12.36
N ILE A 267 -10.41 -15.48 -11.35
CA ILE A 267 -10.73 -14.10 -11.00
C ILE A 267 -10.57 -13.16 -12.19
N MET A 268 -9.55 -13.39 -13.03
CA MET A 268 -9.32 -12.59 -14.24
C MET A 268 -10.33 -12.88 -15.35
N SER A 269 -10.85 -14.12 -15.42
CA SER A 269 -11.73 -14.54 -16.51
C SER A 269 -13.21 -14.32 -16.25
N ASP A 270 -13.65 -14.35 -14.98
CA ASP A 270 -15.06 -14.26 -14.59
C ASP A 270 -15.57 -12.84 -14.35
N GLY A 271 -14.70 -11.85 -14.47
CA GLY A 271 -15.05 -10.43 -14.28
C GLY A 271 -14.75 -9.86 -12.90
N THR A 272 -14.49 -10.69 -11.89
CA THR A 272 -14.16 -10.24 -10.51
C THR A 272 -12.99 -9.26 -10.51
N TYR A 273 -11.92 -9.58 -11.26
CA TYR A 273 -10.76 -8.67 -11.37
C TYR A 273 -11.15 -7.30 -11.93
N LYS A 274 -12.01 -7.28 -12.94
CA LYS A 274 -12.45 -6.02 -13.57
C LYS A 274 -13.26 -5.17 -12.62
N GLU A 275 -14.11 -5.78 -11.81
CA GLU A 275 -14.89 -5.08 -10.78
C GLU A 275 -13.98 -4.52 -9.70
N LEU A 276 -13.07 -5.35 -9.18
CA LEU A 276 -12.08 -4.93 -8.20
C LEU A 276 -11.20 -3.80 -8.74
N ASN A 277 -10.69 -3.91 -9.98
CA ASN A 277 -9.89 -2.86 -10.60
C ASN A 277 -10.64 -1.52 -10.66
N ARG A 278 -11.94 -1.54 -11.03
CA ARG A 278 -12.75 -0.31 -11.15
C ARG A 278 -12.97 0.40 -9.82
N THR A 279 -12.94 -0.33 -8.70
CA THR A 279 -13.07 0.26 -7.37
C THR A 279 -11.88 1.16 -7.05
N TYR A 280 -10.70 0.82 -7.55
CA TYR A 280 -9.45 1.52 -7.23
C TYR A 280 -8.94 2.41 -8.35
N PHE A 281 -9.22 2.08 -9.61
CA PHE A 281 -8.61 2.73 -10.78
C PHE A 281 -9.62 3.00 -11.90
N PRO A 282 -9.62 4.19 -12.53
CA PRO A 282 -10.45 4.49 -13.69
C PRO A 282 -9.93 3.88 -15.00
N PHE A 283 -8.80 3.18 -14.95
CA PHE A 283 -8.14 2.53 -16.07
C PHE A 283 -7.78 1.08 -15.73
N PRO A 284 -7.64 0.22 -16.74
CA PRO A 284 -7.22 -1.16 -16.48
C PRO A 284 -5.73 -1.22 -16.11
N LEU A 285 -5.42 -2.06 -15.13
CA LEU A 285 -4.03 -2.39 -14.73
C LEU A 285 -3.44 -3.57 -15.54
N LYS A 286 -4.17 -4.09 -16.52
CA LYS A 286 -3.77 -5.26 -17.31
C LYS A 286 -4.28 -5.17 -18.73
#